data_ee8e2236ff6db700a592485fceb00ea3
#
_entry.id   ee8e2236ff6db700a592485fceb00ea3
#
_cell.length_a   1.000
_cell.length_b   1.000
_cell.length_c   1.000
_cell.angle_alpha   90.00
_cell.angle_beta   90.00
_cell.angle_gamma   90.00
#
_symmetry.space_group_name_H-M   'P 1'
#
loop_
_entity.id
_entity.type
_entity.pdbx_description
1 polymer ?
#
loop_
_entity_poly.entity_id
_entity_poly.type
_entity_poly.pdbx_seq_one_letter_code
_entity_poly.pdbx_strand_id
1 'polypeptide(L)'
;MQATNTVDPSEIAKFEAMAAEWWDLEGKFKPLHMMNPVRLDYITRQIAAEFGRDLSRPAPFEGLRILDIGCGGGLLCEPMARLGATIVGADAAARNIPVAKIHAEKSGLDIDYRHTTAEAMAEAGEQFDVVLNMEVVEHVADPLGYLTACRQLLKSGGLHLCST
;
A
#
# COMPACT_ATOMS: atom_id res chain seq x y z
N MET A 1 17.33 -8.26 18.62
CA MET A 1 16.37 -7.19 18.91
C MET A 1 15.00 -7.65 18.46
N GLN A 2 14.04 -7.71 19.36
CA GLN A 2 12.66 -7.89 18.93
C GLN A 2 12.25 -6.65 18.16
N ALA A 3 11.61 -6.84 16.97
CA ALA A 3 11.00 -5.75 16.24
C ALA A 3 10.09 -4.97 17.18
N THR A 4 10.30 -3.67 17.29
CA THR A 4 9.37 -2.78 17.97
C THR A 4 8.07 -2.81 17.17
N ASN A 5 7.04 -3.42 17.75
CA ASN A 5 5.72 -3.44 17.13
C ASN A 5 5.14 -2.02 17.19
N THR A 6 5.10 -1.35 16.04
CA THR A 6 4.57 0.01 15.93
C THR A 6 3.05 0.06 15.76
N VAL A 7 2.42 -1.10 15.70
CA VAL A 7 0.97 -1.26 15.48
C VAL A 7 0.18 -0.86 16.72
N ASP A 8 -0.88 -0.06 16.53
CA ASP A 8 -1.90 0.22 17.55
C ASP A 8 -3.04 -0.79 17.43
N PRO A 9 -3.23 -1.69 18.43
CA PRO A 9 -4.29 -2.71 18.37
C PRO A 9 -5.71 -2.14 18.27
N SER A 10 -5.96 -0.95 18.82
CA SER A 10 -7.28 -0.31 18.78
C SER A 10 -7.61 0.19 17.37
N GLU A 11 -6.63 0.73 16.66
CA GLU A 11 -6.77 1.13 15.26
C GLU A 11 -6.98 -0.09 14.35
N ILE A 12 -6.23 -1.18 14.57
CA ILE A 12 -6.43 -2.44 13.84
C ILE A 12 -7.86 -2.94 14.00
N ALA A 13 -8.38 -3.03 15.22
CA ALA A 13 -9.74 -3.48 15.49
C ALA A 13 -10.80 -2.61 14.79
N LYS A 14 -10.57 -1.30 14.73
CA LYS A 14 -11.45 -0.35 14.03
C LYS A 14 -11.50 -0.64 12.52
N PHE A 15 -10.36 -0.83 11.87
CA PHE A 15 -10.33 -1.16 10.45
C PHE A 15 -10.89 -2.54 10.15
N GLU A 16 -10.64 -3.54 10.99
CA GLU A 16 -11.24 -4.87 10.85
C GLU A 16 -12.76 -4.85 10.93
N ALA A 17 -13.33 -4.00 11.78
CA ALA A 17 -14.78 -3.84 11.88
C ALA A 17 -15.42 -3.26 10.61
N MET A 18 -14.65 -2.54 9.81
CA MET A 18 -15.11 -1.90 8.57
C MET A 18 -14.68 -2.64 7.29
N ALA A 19 -13.95 -3.74 7.40
CA ALA A 19 -13.29 -4.39 6.26
C ALA A 19 -14.24 -4.72 5.10
N ALA A 20 -15.47 -5.14 5.39
CA ALA A 20 -16.46 -5.46 4.35
C ALA A 20 -16.91 -4.25 3.50
N GLU A 21 -16.67 -3.03 3.97
CA GLU A 21 -17.12 -1.80 3.33
C GLU A 21 -16.09 -1.18 2.37
N TRP A 22 -14.88 -1.75 2.24
CA TRP A 22 -13.79 -1.15 1.44
C TRP A 22 -14.20 -0.77 0.01
N TRP A 23 -15.05 -1.58 -0.62
CA TRP A 23 -15.50 -1.36 -2.00
C TRP A 23 -16.93 -0.85 -2.12
N ASP A 24 -17.55 -0.50 -1.00
CA ASP A 24 -18.84 0.18 -0.98
C ASP A 24 -18.63 1.67 -1.22
N LEU A 25 -19.02 2.14 -2.41
CA LEU A 25 -18.85 3.54 -2.83
C LEU A 25 -19.69 4.53 -2.01
N GLU A 26 -20.71 4.07 -1.32
CA GLU A 26 -21.56 4.87 -0.43
C GLU A 26 -21.27 4.61 1.06
N GLY A 27 -20.34 3.69 1.36
CA GLY A 27 -19.92 3.31 2.71
C GLY A 27 -18.93 4.27 3.36
N LYS A 28 -18.34 3.80 4.45
CA LYS A 28 -17.41 4.59 5.28
C LYS A 28 -16.13 5.02 4.55
N PHE A 29 -15.73 4.29 3.50
CA PHE A 29 -14.55 4.62 2.70
C PHE A 29 -14.86 5.50 1.47
N LYS A 30 -16.09 6.01 1.32
CA LYS A 30 -16.45 6.95 0.27
C LYS A 30 -15.47 8.13 0.11
N PRO A 31 -14.98 8.79 1.20
CA PRO A 31 -14.01 9.87 1.06
C PRO A 31 -12.71 9.42 0.40
N LEU A 32 -12.23 8.21 0.68
CA LEU A 32 -11.03 7.66 0.04
C LEU A 32 -11.26 7.39 -1.45
N HIS A 33 -12.42 6.86 -1.82
CA HIS A 33 -12.78 6.69 -3.24
C HIS A 33 -12.83 8.02 -3.99
N MET A 34 -13.36 9.06 -3.35
CA MET A 34 -13.43 10.42 -3.95
C MET A 34 -12.03 11.04 -4.13
N MET A 35 -11.13 10.80 -3.19
CA MET A 35 -9.74 11.30 -3.25
C MET A 35 -8.85 10.49 -4.20
N ASN A 36 -9.21 9.27 -4.48
CA ASN A 36 -8.34 8.31 -5.15
C ASN A 36 -7.83 8.79 -6.52
N PRO A 37 -8.65 9.41 -7.40
CA PRO A 37 -8.16 9.92 -8.68
C PRO A 37 -7.02 10.95 -8.52
N VAL A 38 -7.13 11.86 -7.55
CA VAL A 38 -6.10 12.88 -7.28
C VAL A 38 -4.84 12.25 -6.71
N ARG A 39 -4.98 11.30 -5.77
CA ARG A 39 -3.85 10.56 -5.22
C ARG A 39 -3.11 9.77 -6.30
N LEU A 40 -3.85 9.09 -7.16
CA LEU A 40 -3.28 8.30 -8.26
C LEU A 40 -2.55 9.19 -9.27
N ASP A 41 -3.09 10.34 -9.63
CA ASP A 41 -2.40 11.29 -10.52
C ASP A 41 -1.07 11.74 -9.90
N TYR A 42 -1.06 12.10 -8.63
CA TYR A 42 0.16 12.48 -7.92
C TYR A 42 1.18 11.33 -7.86
N ILE A 43 0.76 10.16 -7.37
CA ILE A 43 1.61 8.99 -7.20
C ILE A 43 2.24 8.57 -8.54
N THR A 44 1.43 8.46 -9.58
CA THR A 44 1.92 8.02 -10.91
C THR A 44 2.92 8.99 -11.50
N ARG A 45 2.70 10.29 -11.36
CA ARG A 45 3.65 11.31 -11.83
C ARG A 45 4.97 11.27 -11.05
N GLN A 46 4.94 11.10 -9.74
CA GLN A 46 6.15 11.00 -8.93
C GLN A 46 6.98 9.76 -9.31
N ILE A 47 6.32 8.60 -9.44
CA ILE A 47 6.99 7.36 -9.87
C ILE A 47 7.56 7.52 -11.28
N ALA A 48 6.78 8.09 -12.21
CA ALA A 48 7.23 8.29 -13.57
C ALA A 48 8.46 9.21 -13.66
N ALA A 49 8.46 10.30 -12.88
CA ALA A 49 9.58 11.24 -12.84
C ALA A 49 10.84 10.59 -12.25
N GLU A 50 10.72 9.86 -11.14
CA GLU A 50 11.84 9.22 -10.48
C GLU A 50 12.49 8.12 -11.32
N PHE A 51 11.68 7.28 -11.98
CA PHE A 51 12.15 6.11 -12.73
C PHE A 51 12.18 6.32 -14.25
N GLY A 52 12.00 7.55 -14.73
CA GLY A 52 12.05 7.87 -16.15
C GLY A 52 10.99 7.11 -16.98
N ARG A 53 9.75 7.05 -16.48
CA ARG A 53 8.66 6.29 -17.11
C ARG A 53 7.75 7.19 -17.95
N ASP A 54 7.32 6.68 -19.10
CA ASP A 54 6.38 7.35 -19.99
C ASP A 54 4.96 6.85 -19.71
N LEU A 55 4.14 7.70 -19.08
CA LEU A 55 2.75 7.37 -18.69
C LEU A 55 1.81 7.18 -19.90
N SER A 56 2.22 7.53 -21.10
CA SER A 56 1.44 7.26 -22.33
C SER A 56 1.51 5.80 -22.78
N ARG A 57 2.43 5.02 -22.23
CA ARG A 57 2.59 3.60 -22.58
C ARG A 57 1.58 2.72 -21.82
N PRO A 58 1.21 1.56 -22.38
CA PRO A 58 0.21 0.67 -21.76
C PRO A 58 0.61 0.14 -20.36
N ALA A 59 1.91 -0.15 -20.15
CA ALA A 59 2.45 -0.68 -18.91
C ALA A 59 3.67 0.14 -18.45
N PRO A 60 3.49 1.42 -18.04
CA PRO A 60 4.60 2.31 -17.73
C PRO A 60 5.43 1.85 -16.54
N PHE A 61 4.85 1.06 -15.63
CA PHE A 61 5.52 0.60 -14.40
C PHE A 61 6.01 -0.85 -14.47
N GLU A 62 6.04 -1.44 -15.67
CA GLU A 62 6.61 -2.76 -15.86
C GLU A 62 8.05 -2.83 -15.33
N GLY A 63 8.35 -3.89 -14.54
CA GLY A 63 9.64 -4.09 -13.91
C GLY A 63 9.84 -3.38 -12.58
N LEU A 64 8.93 -2.50 -12.17
CA LEU A 64 8.95 -1.91 -10.82
C LEU A 64 8.24 -2.82 -9.82
N ARG A 65 8.86 -3.00 -8.65
CA ARG A 65 8.28 -3.68 -7.49
C ARG A 65 7.82 -2.64 -6.48
N ILE A 66 6.52 -2.59 -6.23
CA ILE A 66 5.88 -1.58 -5.39
C ILE A 66 5.21 -2.23 -4.19
N LEU A 67 5.47 -1.68 -3.00
CA LEU A 67 4.77 -2.03 -1.77
C LEU A 67 3.72 -0.96 -1.47
N ASP A 68 2.49 -1.39 -1.21
CA ASP A 68 1.46 -0.57 -0.57
C ASP A 68 1.30 -1.06 0.87
N ILE A 69 1.89 -0.33 1.82
CA ILE A 69 1.83 -0.66 3.24
C ILE A 69 0.60 0.00 3.88
N GLY A 70 -0.21 -0.80 4.57
CA GLY A 70 -1.54 -0.41 4.99
C GLY A 70 -2.52 -0.39 3.80
N CYS A 71 -2.47 -1.44 2.97
CA CYS A 71 -3.17 -1.48 1.69
C CYS A 71 -4.71 -1.49 1.78
N GLY A 72 -5.27 -1.79 2.95
CA GLY A 72 -6.71 -1.91 3.14
C GLY A 72 -7.35 -2.88 2.15
N GLY A 73 -8.38 -2.44 1.47
CA GLY A 73 -9.07 -3.22 0.42
C GLY A 73 -8.40 -3.23 -0.95
N GLY A 74 -7.22 -2.59 -1.11
CA GLY A 74 -6.47 -2.59 -2.36
C GLY A 74 -6.78 -1.44 -3.32
N LEU A 75 -7.31 -0.32 -2.82
CA LEU A 75 -7.68 0.84 -3.65
C LEU A 75 -6.53 1.45 -4.45
N LEU A 76 -5.30 1.35 -3.96
CA LEU A 76 -4.09 1.78 -4.67
C LEU A 76 -3.37 0.63 -5.35
N CYS A 77 -3.42 -0.58 -4.79
CA CYS A 77 -2.77 -1.76 -5.35
C CYS A 77 -3.27 -2.07 -6.77
N GLU A 78 -4.58 -2.07 -6.97
CA GLU A 78 -5.17 -2.45 -8.26
C GLU A 78 -4.81 -1.48 -9.40
N PRO A 79 -4.92 -0.15 -9.23
CA PRO A 79 -4.48 0.79 -10.26
C PRO A 79 -2.99 0.65 -10.61
N MET A 80 -2.13 0.43 -9.61
CA MET A 80 -0.68 0.23 -9.85
C MET A 80 -0.41 -1.07 -10.62
N ALA A 81 -1.13 -2.16 -10.29
CA ALA A 81 -1.04 -3.42 -11.03
C ALA A 81 -1.48 -3.26 -12.49
N ARG A 82 -2.55 -2.49 -12.74
CA ARG A 82 -2.99 -2.18 -14.11
C ARG A 82 -1.95 -1.41 -14.92
N LEU A 83 -1.10 -0.64 -14.26
CA LEU A 83 0.02 0.08 -14.89
C LEU A 83 1.28 -0.79 -15.08
N GLY A 84 1.19 -2.08 -14.75
CA GLY A 84 2.24 -3.07 -15.01
C GLY A 84 3.22 -3.31 -13.87
N ALA A 85 3.06 -2.66 -12.72
CA ALA A 85 3.92 -2.91 -11.57
C ALA A 85 3.66 -4.28 -10.93
N THR A 86 4.71 -4.86 -10.37
CA THR A 86 4.59 -6.01 -9.45
C THR A 86 4.23 -5.48 -8.06
N ILE A 87 3.02 -5.76 -7.59
CA ILE A 87 2.48 -5.19 -6.36
C ILE A 87 2.49 -6.20 -5.22
N VAL A 88 2.98 -5.75 -4.08
CA VAL A 88 2.74 -6.36 -2.77
C VAL A 88 1.87 -5.40 -1.97
N GLY A 89 0.72 -5.86 -1.52
CA GLY A 89 -0.15 -5.15 -0.59
C GLY A 89 -0.01 -5.77 0.80
N ALA A 90 0.35 -4.98 1.79
CA ALA A 90 0.51 -5.45 3.16
C ALA A 90 -0.39 -4.67 4.11
N ASP A 91 -1.04 -5.38 5.03
CA ASP A 91 -1.89 -4.75 6.04
C ASP A 91 -1.81 -5.52 7.37
N ALA A 92 -1.81 -4.80 8.47
CA ALA A 92 -1.81 -5.36 9.82
C ALA A 92 -3.21 -5.82 10.25
N ALA A 93 -4.27 -5.34 9.60
CA ALA A 93 -5.64 -5.78 9.82
C ALA A 93 -5.93 -7.03 8.98
N ALA A 94 -5.99 -8.19 9.63
CA ALA A 94 -6.15 -9.48 8.95
C ALA A 94 -7.38 -9.56 8.06
N ARG A 95 -8.49 -8.92 8.46
CA ARG A 95 -9.75 -8.94 7.71
C ARG A 95 -9.72 -8.16 6.40
N ASN A 96 -8.80 -7.21 6.24
CA ASN A 96 -8.65 -6.46 4.99
C ASN A 96 -8.14 -7.35 3.85
N ILE A 97 -7.27 -8.29 4.15
CA ILE A 97 -6.58 -9.11 3.16
C ILE A 97 -7.53 -9.97 2.31
N PRO A 98 -8.49 -10.73 2.88
CA PRO A 98 -9.45 -11.48 2.07
C PRO A 98 -10.30 -10.58 1.16
N VAL A 99 -10.69 -9.40 1.64
CA VAL A 99 -11.49 -8.43 0.87
C VAL A 99 -10.70 -7.95 -0.35
N ALA A 100 -9.43 -7.56 -0.14
CA ALA A 100 -8.55 -7.13 -1.22
C ALA A 100 -8.31 -8.26 -2.25
N LYS A 101 -8.04 -9.48 -1.80
CA LYS A 101 -7.83 -10.66 -2.67
C LYS A 101 -9.05 -10.94 -3.55
N ILE A 102 -10.23 -11.03 -2.95
CA ILE A 102 -11.47 -11.32 -3.68
C ILE A 102 -11.74 -10.26 -4.75
N HIS A 103 -11.51 -8.97 -4.43
CA HIS A 103 -11.74 -7.90 -5.39
C HIS A 103 -10.72 -7.95 -6.55
N ALA A 104 -9.45 -8.17 -6.26
CA ALA A 104 -8.41 -8.31 -7.27
C ALA A 104 -8.67 -9.52 -8.21
N GLU A 105 -9.08 -10.67 -7.65
CA GLU A 105 -9.46 -11.85 -8.45
C GLU A 105 -10.61 -11.55 -9.41
N LYS A 106 -11.66 -10.86 -8.92
CA LYS A 106 -12.78 -10.41 -9.77
C LYS A 106 -12.35 -9.44 -10.87
N SER A 107 -11.32 -8.65 -10.59
CA SER A 107 -10.74 -7.68 -11.53
C SER A 107 -9.71 -8.31 -12.48
N GLY A 108 -9.40 -9.62 -12.33
CA GLY A 108 -8.39 -10.32 -13.13
C GLY A 108 -6.96 -9.85 -12.88
N LEU A 109 -6.68 -9.37 -11.67
CA LEU A 109 -5.36 -8.85 -11.28
C LEU A 109 -4.63 -9.83 -10.36
N ASP A 110 -3.34 -10.00 -10.61
CA ASP A 110 -2.43 -10.78 -9.76
C ASP A 110 -1.67 -9.83 -8.82
N ILE A 111 -2.07 -9.83 -7.55
CA ILE A 111 -1.51 -8.98 -6.50
C ILE A 111 -1.21 -9.85 -5.28
N ASP A 112 0.01 -9.73 -4.75
CA ASP A 112 0.44 -10.44 -3.55
C ASP A 112 0.00 -9.69 -2.30
N TYR A 113 -1.15 -10.07 -1.73
CA TYR A 113 -1.67 -9.50 -0.50
C TYR A 113 -1.24 -10.31 0.72
N ARG A 114 -0.68 -9.62 1.74
CA ARG A 114 -0.12 -10.24 2.94
C ARG A 114 -0.63 -9.58 4.22
N HIS A 115 -1.03 -10.40 5.18
CA HIS A 115 -1.23 -9.96 6.57
C HIS A 115 0.13 -9.89 7.26
N THR A 116 0.72 -8.71 7.32
CA THR A 116 2.05 -8.46 7.90
C THR A 116 2.23 -6.98 8.22
N THR A 117 3.37 -6.64 8.81
CA THR A 117 3.76 -5.27 9.16
C THR A 117 5.02 -4.84 8.41
N ALA A 118 5.26 -3.52 8.33
CA ALA A 118 6.47 -2.98 7.73
C ALA A 118 7.74 -3.50 8.41
N GLU A 119 7.71 -3.61 9.74
CA GLU A 119 8.84 -4.10 10.55
C GLU A 119 9.17 -5.56 10.22
N ALA A 120 8.16 -6.42 10.17
CA ALA A 120 8.35 -7.83 9.86
C ALA A 120 8.93 -8.05 8.45
N MET A 121 8.46 -7.26 7.47
CA MET A 121 8.99 -7.30 6.11
C MET A 121 10.42 -6.77 6.04
N ALA A 122 10.74 -5.71 6.78
CA ALA A 122 12.11 -5.17 6.87
C ALA A 122 13.08 -6.17 7.51
N GLU A 123 12.66 -6.86 8.58
CA GLU A 123 13.44 -7.94 9.20
C GLU A 123 13.68 -9.11 8.24
N ALA A 124 12.71 -9.42 7.39
CA ALA A 124 12.85 -10.43 6.34
C ALA A 124 13.78 -9.99 5.20
N GLY A 125 14.26 -8.75 5.21
CA GLY A 125 15.17 -8.21 4.20
C GLY A 125 14.51 -7.91 2.86
N GLU A 126 13.20 -7.71 2.85
CA GLU A 126 12.48 -7.36 1.62
C GLU A 126 12.81 -5.94 1.16
N GLN A 127 12.85 -5.74 -0.16
CA GLN A 127 13.15 -4.44 -0.75
C GLN A 127 12.28 -4.16 -1.98
N PHE A 128 11.92 -2.89 -2.13
CA PHE A 128 11.02 -2.39 -3.17
C PHE A 128 11.61 -1.17 -3.85
N ASP A 129 11.20 -0.95 -5.10
CA ASP A 129 11.51 0.28 -5.83
C ASP A 129 10.71 1.46 -5.29
N VAL A 130 9.46 1.21 -4.92
CA VAL A 130 8.54 2.20 -4.35
C VAL A 130 7.84 1.64 -3.11
N VAL A 131 7.73 2.46 -2.08
CA VAL A 131 6.88 2.20 -0.92
C VAL A 131 5.81 3.28 -0.85
N LEU A 132 4.55 2.87 -0.96
CA LEU A 132 3.39 3.72 -0.75
C LEU A 132 2.96 3.60 0.71
N ASN A 133 2.84 4.72 1.39
CA ASN A 133 2.44 4.85 2.79
C ASN A 133 1.37 5.95 2.87
N MET A 134 0.14 5.60 2.46
CA MET A 134 -0.94 6.55 2.26
C MET A 134 -1.99 6.44 3.35
N GLU A 135 -2.13 7.48 4.17
CA GLU A 135 -3.10 7.56 5.28
C GLU A 135 -2.91 6.41 6.29
N VAL A 136 -1.66 6.14 6.69
CA VAL A 136 -1.30 5.08 7.64
C VAL A 136 -0.52 5.60 8.83
N VAL A 137 0.42 6.51 8.62
CA VAL A 137 1.37 6.97 9.66
C VAL A 137 0.68 7.58 10.88
N GLU A 138 -0.49 8.19 10.70
CA GLU A 138 -1.32 8.76 11.78
C GLU A 138 -1.99 7.70 12.68
N HIS A 139 -2.05 6.45 12.22
CA HIS A 139 -2.71 5.33 12.91
C HIS A 139 -1.74 4.39 13.63
N VAL A 140 -0.43 4.65 13.57
CA VAL A 140 0.57 3.82 14.23
C VAL A 140 0.95 4.36 15.61
N ALA A 141 1.31 3.46 16.52
CA ALA A 141 1.70 3.84 17.89
C ALA A 141 3.08 4.50 17.96
N ASP A 142 4.00 4.13 17.05
CA ASP A 142 5.34 4.69 16.95
C ASP A 142 5.63 5.12 15.50
N PRO A 143 5.31 6.38 15.13
CA PRO A 143 5.53 6.86 13.77
C PRO A 143 6.99 6.84 13.33
N LEU A 144 7.94 7.11 14.23
CA LEU A 144 9.36 7.12 13.89
C LEU A 144 9.88 5.72 13.58
N GLY A 145 9.55 4.75 14.42
CA GLY A 145 9.88 3.33 14.20
C GLY A 145 9.28 2.81 12.91
N TYR A 146 8.02 3.13 12.66
CA TYR A 146 7.32 2.75 11.43
C TYR A 146 7.97 3.34 10.16
N LEU A 147 8.26 4.64 10.14
CA LEU A 147 8.93 5.29 9.00
C LEU A 147 10.36 4.76 8.81
N THR A 148 11.04 4.38 9.89
CA THR A 148 12.35 3.72 9.82
C THR A 148 12.25 2.37 9.13
N ALA A 149 11.24 1.56 9.46
CA ALA A 149 10.97 0.29 8.78
C ALA A 149 10.64 0.50 7.29
N CYS A 150 9.78 1.48 6.97
CA CYS A 150 9.47 1.83 5.57
C CYS A 150 10.73 2.21 4.77
N ARG A 151 11.66 2.94 5.39
CA ARG A 151 12.95 3.27 4.76
C ARG A 151 13.80 2.02 4.49
N GLN A 152 13.83 1.08 5.42
CA GLN A 152 14.58 -0.18 5.25
C GLN A 152 14.03 -1.05 4.11
N LEU A 153 12.75 -0.91 3.79
CA LEU A 153 12.08 -1.59 2.68
C LEU A 153 12.40 -1.01 1.31
N LEU A 154 13.10 0.12 1.23
CA LEU A 154 13.49 0.73 -0.03
C LEU A 154 14.83 0.21 -0.54
N LYS A 155 14.89 -0.13 -1.80
CA LYS A 155 16.16 -0.28 -2.52
C LYS A 155 16.93 1.04 -2.54
N SER A 156 18.24 0.98 -2.78
CA SER A 156 19.02 2.19 -3.07
C SER A 156 18.41 2.92 -4.29
N GLY A 157 18.15 4.22 -4.15
CA GLY A 157 17.45 5.01 -5.17
C GLY A 157 15.94 4.80 -5.23
N GLY A 158 15.37 4.06 -4.26
CA GLY A 158 13.92 3.85 -4.17
C GLY A 158 13.15 5.09 -3.71
N LEU A 159 11.86 5.13 -4.04
CA LEU A 159 10.95 6.24 -3.75
C LEU A 159 9.96 5.88 -2.63
N HIS A 160 9.90 6.73 -1.60
CA HIS A 160 8.88 6.64 -0.55
C HIS A 160 7.87 7.78 -0.73
N LEU A 161 6.60 7.44 -0.89
CA LEU A 161 5.48 8.38 -0.93
C LEU A 161 4.63 8.20 0.31
N CYS A 162 4.42 9.29 1.05
CA CYS A 162 3.68 9.30 2.30
C CYS A 162 2.65 10.41 2.28
N SER A 163 1.43 10.09 2.72
CA SER A 163 0.39 11.07 3.02
C SER A 163 -0.26 10.79 4.38
N THR A 164 -0.82 11.83 4.97
CA THR A 164 -1.52 11.74 6.25
C THR A 164 -2.64 12.76 6.31
#